data_c8e57d8ed286a79795fecbbe80b5838c
#
_entry.id   c8e57d8ed286a79795fecbbe80b5838c
#
_cell.length_a   1.000
_cell.length_b   1.000
_cell.length_c   1.000
_cell.angle_alpha   90.00
_cell.angle_beta   90.00
_cell.angle_gamma   90.00
#
_symmetry.space_group_name_H-M   'P 1'
#
loop_
_entity.id
_entity.type
_entity.pdbx_description
1 polymer ?
#
loop_
_entity_poly.entity_id
_entity_poly.type
_entity_poly.pdbx_seq_one_letter_code
_entity_poly.pdbx_strand_id
1 'polypeptide(L)'
;MKAGSVRSLALQSTSDPDEAHSAFHCPVPTTGNPTEVLANRFQSWRKVLKDLIAYYREIQSHYETKAKSLVKLANVANNISTPPGFLASGGLVDAMEILRVYHKNSIVEANKAKEIEEDVILALTGLRSDLHQKIKEIKSLSGDFKNSVEKEMDATRKLVK
;
A
#
# COMPACT_ATOMS: atom_id res chain seq x y z
N MET A 1 22.60 -20.87 -13.16
CA MET A 1 22.40 -19.46 -12.81
C MET A 1 21.55 -19.41 -11.54
N LYS A 2 22.09 -18.87 -10.44
CA LYS A 2 21.48 -18.93 -9.12
C LYS A 2 20.40 -17.86 -9.00
N ALA A 3 19.18 -18.28 -8.65
CA ALA A 3 18.09 -17.40 -8.28
C ALA A 3 18.50 -16.57 -7.06
N GLY A 4 18.49 -15.25 -7.21
CA GLY A 4 18.71 -14.30 -6.13
C GLY A 4 17.51 -14.32 -5.19
N SER A 5 17.75 -14.82 -3.99
CA SER A 5 16.82 -14.79 -2.87
C SER A 5 16.45 -13.33 -2.57
N VAL A 6 15.18 -13.01 -2.71
CA VAL A 6 14.61 -11.77 -2.19
C VAL A 6 14.76 -11.85 -0.66
N ARG A 7 15.69 -11.07 -0.12
CA ARG A 7 15.83 -10.91 1.33
C ARG A 7 14.55 -10.29 1.85
N SER A 8 13.78 -11.09 2.57
CA SER A 8 12.77 -10.61 3.50
C SER A 8 13.40 -9.49 4.34
N LEU A 9 12.87 -8.28 4.22
CA LEU A 9 13.16 -7.19 5.14
C LEU A 9 12.50 -7.58 6.46
N ALA A 10 13.18 -8.44 7.22
CA ALA A 10 12.91 -8.58 8.63
C ALA A 10 13.18 -7.20 9.24
N LEU A 11 12.14 -6.54 9.69
CA LEU A 11 12.23 -5.41 10.60
C LEU A 11 13.06 -5.90 11.81
N GLN A 12 14.35 -5.65 11.77
CA GLN A 12 15.19 -5.75 12.95
C GLN A 12 14.69 -4.66 13.90
N SER A 13 14.05 -5.09 14.96
CA SER A 13 13.80 -4.27 16.14
C SER A 13 15.16 -3.81 16.69
N THR A 14 15.64 -2.69 16.20
CA THR A 14 16.64 -1.90 16.87
C THR A 14 15.87 -1.11 17.93
N SER A 15 16.07 -1.43 19.17
CA SER A 15 15.59 -0.63 20.31
C SER A 15 16.31 0.74 20.31
N ASP A 16 15.82 1.63 19.47
CA ASP A 16 16.23 3.02 19.41
C ASP A 16 15.55 3.75 20.58
N PRO A 17 16.27 4.52 21.42
CA PRO A 17 15.65 5.28 22.52
C PRO A 17 14.53 6.25 22.05
N ASP A 18 14.46 6.58 20.76
CA ASP A 18 13.36 7.34 20.16
C ASP A 18 12.07 6.52 19.93
N GLU A 19 12.11 5.19 20.02
CA GLU A 19 10.89 4.35 19.91
C GLU A 19 9.90 4.61 21.07
N ALA A 20 10.38 5.03 22.22
CA ALA A 20 9.52 5.35 23.37
C ALA A 20 8.57 6.53 23.09
N HIS A 21 8.87 7.37 22.11
CA HIS A 21 8.05 8.51 21.69
C HIS A 21 7.29 8.27 20.38
N SER A 22 7.38 7.07 19.81
CA SER A 22 6.61 6.71 18.63
C SER A 22 5.10 6.85 18.91
N ALA A 23 4.36 7.43 17.98
CA ALA A 23 2.90 7.53 18.06
C ALA A 23 2.21 6.18 18.23
N PHE A 24 2.89 5.07 17.91
CA PHE A 24 2.44 3.70 18.11
C PHE A 24 2.46 3.25 19.57
N HIS A 25 3.43 3.73 20.36
CA HIS A 25 3.60 3.37 21.77
C HIS A 25 3.07 4.42 22.73
N CYS A 26 2.49 5.51 22.20
CA CYS A 26 1.91 6.54 23.04
C CYS A 26 0.66 5.96 23.75
N PRO A 27 0.68 5.83 25.09
CA PRO A 27 -0.44 5.28 25.85
C PRO A 27 -1.70 6.14 25.63
N VAL A 28 -2.85 5.50 25.71
CA VAL A 28 -4.12 6.21 25.68
C VAL A 28 -4.22 7.02 26.97
N PRO A 29 -4.57 8.33 26.93
CA PRO A 29 -4.70 9.15 28.14
C PRO A 29 -5.68 8.51 29.12
N THR A 30 -5.31 8.52 30.40
CA THR A 30 -6.18 8.03 31.49
C THR A 30 -7.20 9.08 31.93
N THR A 31 -7.04 10.34 31.51
CA THR A 31 -7.93 11.46 31.78
C THR A 31 -8.66 11.91 30.50
N GLY A 32 -9.92 12.33 30.64
CA GLY A 32 -10.73 12.74 29.50
C GLY A 32 -11.56 11.59 28.90
N ASN A 33 -11.71 11.58 27.57
CA ASN A 33 -12.42 10.51 26.84
C ASN A 33 -11.42 9.65 26.03
N PRO A 34 -10.87 8.58 26.64
CA PRO A 34 -9.87 7.74 25.99
C PRO A 34 -10.39 7.07 24.70
N THR A 35 -11.67 6.76 24.65
CA THR A 35 -12.32 6.13 23.48
C THR A 35 -12.35 7.08 22.29
N GLU A 36 -12.60 8.35 22.53
CA GLU A 36 -12.61 9.38 21.48
C GLU A 36 -11.18 9.61 20.94
N VAL A 37 -10.20 9.68 21.84
CA VAL A 37 -8.78 9.82 21.45
C VAL A 37 -8.35 8.65 20.56
N LEU A 38 -8.71 7.42 20.93
CA LEU A 38 -8.39 6.22 20.15
C LEU A 38 -9.09 6.24 18.79
N ALA A 39 -10.39 6.58 18.76
CA ALA A 39 -11.12 6.69 17.49
C ALA A 39 -10.52 7.76 16.56
N ASN A 40 -10.09 8.89 17.10
CA ASN A 40 -9.47 9.98 16.35
C ASN A 40 -8.08 9.56 15.80
N ARG A 41 -7.29 8.81 16.58
CA ARG A 41 -6.03 8.22 16.08
C ARG A 41 -6.29 7.31 14.90
N PHE A 42 -7.24 6.41 14.99
CA PHE A 42 -7.58 5.50 13.88
C PHE A 42 -8.13 6.23 12.65
N GLN A 43 -8.87 7.33 12.84
CA GLN A 43 -9.29 8.18 11.72
C GLN A 43 -8.10 8.85 11.03
N SER A 44 -7.12 9.33 11.78
CA SER A 44 -5.90 9.92 11.24
C SER A 44 -5.11 8.88 10.43
N TRP A 45 -4.96 7.68 10.96
CA TRP A 45 -4.33 6.56 10.23
C TRP A 45 -5.07 6.21 8.95
N ARG A 46 -6.41 6.18 8.99
CA ARG A 46 -7.23 5.94 7.80
C ARG A 46 -7.00 6.99 6.70
N LYS A 47 -6.76 8.24 7.10
CA LYS A 47 -6.44 9.32 6.16
C LYS A 47 -5.06 9.08 5.54
N VAL A 48 -4.04 8.79 6.35
CA VAL A 48 -2.68 8.49 5.87
C VAL A 48 -2.70 7.29 4.90
N LEU A 49 -3.42 6.21 5.23
CA LEU A 49 -3.54 5.06 4.33
C LEU A 49 -4.23 5.41 3.01
N LYS A 50 -5.23 6.31 3.02
CA LYS A 50 -5.85 6.79 1.79
C LYS A 50 -4.83 7.49 0.89
N ASP A 51 -3.99 8.34 1.47
CA ASP A 51 -3.00 9.12 0.74
C ASP A 51 -1.88 8.20 0.21
N LEU A 52 -1.45 7.21 1.00
CA LEU A 52 -0.50 6.18 0.56
C LEU A 52 -1.05 5.33 -0.59
N ILE A 53 -2.30 4.88 -0.52
CA ILE A 53 -2.94 4.14 -1.61
C ILE A 53 -2.98 4.99 -2.88
N ALA A 54 -3.32 6.27 -2.79
CA ALA A 54 -3.31 7.17 -3.93
C ALA A 54 -1.90 7.30 -4.54
N TYR A 55 -0.88 7.47 -3.70
CA TYR A 55 0.51 7.53 -4.13
C TYR A 55 0.97 6.25 -4.87
N TYR A 56 0.67 5.07 -4.32
CA TYR A 56 1.04 3.82 -4.98
C TYR A 56 0.27 3.57 -6.28
N ARG A 57 -0.97 4.05 -6.40
CA ARG A 57 -1.71 4.02 -7.67
C ARG A 57 -1.07 4.88 -8.75
N GLU A 58 -0.53 6.03 -8.37
CA GLU A 58 0.24 6.86 -9.33
C GLU A 58 1.51 6.13 -9.79
N ILE A 59 2.25 5.50 -8.87
CA ILE A 59 3.43 4.68 -9.22
C ILE A 59 3.02 3.55 -10.17
N GLN A 60 1.96 2.83 -9.87
CA GLN A 60 1.42 1.77 -10.72
C GLN A 60 1.11 2.29 -12.13
N SER A 61 0.41 3.42 -12.24
CA SER A 61 0.06 4.07 -13.50
C SER A 61 1.29 4.45 -14.32
N HIS A 62 2.37 4.91 -13.66
CA HIS A 62 3.64 5.19 -14.34
C HIS A 62 4.27 3.93 -14.92
N TYR A 63 4.31 2.82 -14.19
CA TYR A 63 4.85 1.55 -14.71
C TYR A 63 4.00 1.02 -15.87
N GLU A 64 2.67 1.08 -15.79
CA GLU A 64 1.77 0.70 -16.89
C GLU A 64 2.00 1.56 -18.15
N THR A 65 2.12 2.87 -17.97
CA THR A 65 2.36 3.81 -19.08
C THR A 65 3.69 3.52 -19.74
N LYS A 66 4.73 3.28 -18.94
CA LYS A 66 6.06 2.89 -19.42
C LYS A 66 6.02 1.57 -20.19
N ALA A 67 5.34 0.55 -19.65
CA ALA A 67 5.16 -0.73 -20.32
C ALA A 67 4.46 -0.57 -21.68
N LYS A 68 3.37 0.18 -21.74
CA LYS A 68 2.65 0.49 -22.99
C LYS A 68 3.54 1.21 -24.01
N SER A 69 4.37 2.15 -23.56
CA SER A 69 5.31 2.88 -24.43
C SER A 69 6.39 1.96 -24.99
N LEU A 70 6.93 1.06 -24.17
CA LEU A 70 7.93 0.08 -24.62
C LEU A 70 7.35 -0.92 -25.62
N VAL A 71 6.08 -1.35 -25.46
CA VAL A 71 5.37 -2.18 -26.43
C VAL A 71 5.23 -1.45 -27.77
N LYS A 72 4.87 -0.17 -27.75
CA LYS A 72 4.80 0.63 -28.99
C LYS A 72 6.15 0.70 -29.71
N LEU A 73 7.23 0.93 -28.96
CA LEU A 73 8.59 0.95 -29.52
C LEU A 73 8.97 -0.41 -30.10
N ALA A 74 8.67 -1.51 -29.41
CA ALA A 74 8.92 -2.85 -29.92
C ALA A 74 8.13 -3.12 -31.22
N ASN A 75 6.89 -2.67 -31.33
CA ASN A 75 6.08 -2.80 -32.53
C ASN A 75 6.65 -2.00 -33.71
N VAL A 76 7.14 -0.77 -33.46
CA VAL A 76 7.82 0.02 -34.49
C VAL A 76 9.08 -0.70 -34.97
N ALA A 77 9.87 -1.25 -34.04
CA ALA A 77 11.07 -2.00 -34.38
C ALA A 77 10.77 -3.25 -35.21
N ASN A 78 9.71 -3.99 -34.89
CA ASN A 78 9.29 -5.18 -35.64
C ASN A 78 8.82 -4.87 -37.06
N ASN A 79 8.37 -3.63 -37.31
CA ASN A 79 7.93 -3.18 -38.64
C ASN A 79 9.05 -2.62 -39.50
N ILE A 80 10.30 -2.62 -39.02
CA ILE A 80 11.44 -2.21 -39.83
C ILE A 80 11.69 -3.27 -40.94
N SER A 81 11.41 -2.88 -42.17
CA SER A 81 11.69 -3.73 -43.32
C SER A 81 13.19 -3.94 -43.49
N THR A 82 13.61 -5.19 -43.42
CA THR A 82 15.00 -5.58 -43.75
C THR A 82 15.04 -6.23 -45.12
N PRO A 83 15.78 -5.66 -46.08
CA PRO A 83 15.94 -6.28 -47.40
C PRO A 83 16.54 -7.70 -47.31
N PRO A 84 16.15 -8.63 -48.17
CA PRO A 84 16.74 -9.97 -48.24
C PRO A 84 18.28 -9.90 -48.35
N GLY A 85 19.00 -10.64 -47.52
CA GLY A 85 20.44 -10.68 -47.51
C GLY A 85 21.13 -9.63 -46.61
N PHE A 86 20.40 -8.67 -46.05
CA PHE A 86 21.00 -7.61 -45.23
C PHE A 86 21.31 -8.04 -43.79
N LEU A 87 20.77 -9.19 -43.37
CA LEU A 87 20.85 -9.69 -41.98
C LEU A 87 21.98 -10.70 -41.76
N ALA A 88 22.83 -10.91 -42.72
CA ALA A 88 23.78 -12.04 -42.68
C ALA A 88 24.93 -11.85 -41.67
N SER A 89 25.36 -10.64 -41.34
CA SER A 89 26.35 -10.36 -40.27
C SER A 89 26.50 -8.86 -40.02
N GLY A 90 26.87 -8.50 -38.78
CA GLY A 90 27.32 -7.15 -38.41
C GLY A 90 26.33 -6.33 -37.57
N GLY A 91 26.63 -5.06 -37.40
CA GLY A 91 25.97 -4.15 -36.48
C GLY A 91 24.44 -3.97 -36.62
N LEU A 92 23.84 -4.40 -37.76
CA LEU A 92 22.38 -4.39 -37.92
C LEU A 92 21.71 -5.51 -37.11
N VAL A 93 22.33 -6.70 -37.03
CA VAL A 93 21.84 -7.81 -36.21
C VAL A 93 21.89 -7.43 -34.75
N ASP A 94 22.99 -6.80 -34.32
CA ASP A 94 23.14 -6.31 -32.93
C ASP A 94 22.14 -5.21 -32.64
N ALA A 95 21.87 -4.29 -33.55
CA ALA A 95 20.85 -3.25 -33.40
C ALA A 95 19.45 -3.86 -33.24
N MET A 96 19.09 -4.87 -34.04
CA MET A 96 17.79 -5.56 -33.93
C MET A 96 17.65 -6.34 -32.60
N GLU A 97 18.75 -6.91 -32.08
CA GLU A 97 18.72 -7.56 -30.76
C GLU A 97 18.48 -6.54 -29.61
N ILE A 98 19.10 -5.36 -29.70
CA ILE A 98 18.84 -4.26 -28.77
C ILE A 98 17.35 -3.90 -28.77
N LEU A 99 16.71 -3.84 -29.95
CA LEU A 99 15.27 -3.52 -30.03
C LEU A 99 14.38 -4.58 -29.38
N ARG A 100 14.78 -5.85 -29.41
CA ARG A 100 14.07 -6.93 -28.70
C ARG A 100 14.09 -6.78 -27.18
N VAL A 101 15.12 -6.13 -26.63
CA VAL A 101 15.22 -5.83 -25.20
C VAL A 101 14.08 -4.92 -24.75
N TYR A 102 13.60 -4.01 -25.58
CA TYR A 102 12.46 -3.16 -25.25
C TYR A 102 11.18 -3.97 -24.99
N HIS A 103 10.95 -5.05 -25.75
CA HIS A 103 9.80 -5.92 -25.51
C HIS A 103 9.93 -6.66 -24.15
N LYS A 104 11.11 -7.19 -23.85
CA LYS A 104 11.37 -7.83 -22.53
C LYS A 104 11.18 -6.84 -21.39
N ASN A 105 11.68 -5.63 -21.54
CA ASN A 105 11.54 -4.58 -20.53
C ASN A 105 10.07 -4.18 -20.33
N SER A 106 9.24 -4.18 -21.38
CA SER A 106 7.79 -3.89 -21.24
C SER A 106 7.08 -4.89 -20.34
N ILE A 107 7.44 -6.17 -20.43
CA ILE A 107 6.91 -7.24 -19.58
C ILE A 107 7.34 -7.02 -18.12
N VAL A 108 8.62 -6.69 -17.90
CA VAL A 108 9.14 -6.40 -16.55
C VAL A 108 8.42 -5.21 -15.91
N GLU A 109 8.20 -4.13 -16.64
CA GLU A 109 7.51 -2.97 -16.13
C GLU A 109 6.01 -3.25 -15.87
N ALA A 110 5.36 -4.05 -16.71
CA ALA A 110 3.98 -4.50 -16.47
C ALA A 110 3.86 -5.38 -15.21
N ASN A 111 4.83 -6.28 -14.99
CA ASN A 111 4.86 -7.11 -13.80
C ASN A 111 5.05 -6.28 -12.52
N LYS A 112 5.90 -5.25 -12.54
CA LYS A 112 6.04 -4.32 -11.41
C LYS A 112 4.74 -3.61 -11.07
N ALA A 113 3.97 -3.18 -12.08
CA ALA A 113 2.68 -2.57 -11.87
C ALA A 113 1.71 -3.54 -11.18
N LYS A 114 1.73 -4.82 -11.60
CA LYS A 114 0.91 -5.88 -11.01
C LYS A 114 1.31 -6.20 -9.57
N GLU A 115 2.60 -6.32 -9.29
CA GLU A 115 3.14 -6.54 -7.94
C GLU A 115 2.72 -5.39 -6.99
N ILE A 116 2.77 -4.14 -7.45
CA ILE A 116 2.31 -2.99 -6.64
C ILE A 116 0.82 -3.10 -6.31
N GLU A 117 -0.02 -3.52 -7.25
CA GLU A 117 -1.45 -3.73 -6.99
C GLU A 117 -1.66 -4.85 -5.98
N GLU A 118 -1.09 -6.03 -6.22
CA GLU A 118 -1.34 -7.25 -5.45
C GLU A 118 -0.73 -7.19 -4.05
N ASP A 119 0.53 -6.75 -3.92
CA ASP A 119 1.28 -6.82 -2.66
C ASP A 119 1.10 -5.57 -1.79
N VAL A 120 0.90 -4.40 -2.41
CA VAL A 120 0.88 -3.13 -1.67
C VAL A 120 -0.52 -2.55 -1.59
N ILE A 121 -1.16 -2.28 -2.73
CA ILE A 121 -2.45 -1.54 -2.76
C ILE A 121 -3.55 -2.35 -2.10
N LEU A 122 -3.63 -3.65 -2.38
CA LEU A 122 -4.64 -4.52 -1.75
C LEU A 122 -4.43 -4.64 -0.25
N ALA A 123 -3.17 -4.82 0.21
CA ALA A 123 -2.86 -4.90 1.63
C ALA A 123 -3.20 -3.60 2.38
N LEU A 124 -2.84 -2.44 1.84
CA LEU A 124 -3.17 -1.14 2.43
C LEU A 124 -4.69 -0.88 2.43
N THR A 125 -5.39 -1.34 1.39
CA THR A 125 -6.85 -1.22 1.29
C THR A 125 -7.55 -2.07 2.34
N GLY A 126 -7.08 -3.30 2.56
CA GLY A 126 -7.53 -4.19 3.64
C GLY A 126 -7.35 -3.54 4.99
N LEU A 127 -6.13 -3.09 5.32
CA LEU A 127 -5.83 -2.41 6.57
C LEU A 127 -6.72 -1.16 6.79
N ARG A 128 -6.97 -0.37 5.75
CA ARG A 128 -7.87 0.78 5.83
C ARG A 128 -9.31 0.38 6.14
N SER A 129 -9.78 -0.75 5.62
CA SER A 129 -11.09 -1.31 5.90
C SER A 129 -11.19 -1.78 7.35
N ASP A 130 -10.18 -2.49 7.84
CA ASP A 130 -10.12 -2.98 9.22
C ASP A 130 -10.13 -1.84 10.23
N LEU A 131 -9.36 -0.78 9.98
CA LEU A 131 -9.41 0.42 10.81
C LEU A 131 -10.79 1.07 10.80
N HIS A 132 -11.51 1.07 9.66
CA HIS A 132 -12.88 1.58 9.61
C HIS A 132 -13.82 0.76 10.49
N GLN A 133 -13.70 -0.55 10.44
CA GLN A 133 -14.48 -1.45 11.29
C GLN A 133 -14.19 -1.23 12.77
N LYS A 134 -12.90 -1.15 13.13
CA LYS A 134 -12.48 -0.90 14.52
C LYS A 134 -13.00 0.44 15.05
N ILE A 135 -13.04 1.49 14.25
CA ILE A 135 -13.64 2.77 14.63
C ILE A 135 -15.14 2.61 14.95
N LYS A 136 -15.88 1.82 14.15
CA LYS A 136 -17.30 1.55 14.39
C LYS A 136 -17.50 0.79 15.70
N GLU A 137 -16.70 -0.27 15.92
CA GLU A 137 -16.75 -1.08 17.15
C GLU A 137 -16.47 -0.22 18.40
N ILE A 138 -15.43 0.62 18.37
CA ILE A 138 -15.10 1.52 19.48
C ILE A 138 -16.26 2.48 19.77
N LYS A 139 -16.87 3.06 18.74
CA LYS A 139 -18.00 3.98 18.91
C LYS A 139 -19.23 3.28 19.47
N SER A 140 -19.54 2.07 19.02
CA SER A 140 -20.65 1.27 19.54
C SER A 140 -20.43 0.93 21.01
N LEU A 141 -19.28 0.36 21.38
CA LEU A 141 -18.92 0.03 22.75
C LEU A 141 -18.97 1.25 23.68
N SER A 142 -18.50 2.42 23.20
CA SER A 142 -18.57 3.66 23.96
C SER A 142 -20.00 4.11 24.21
N GLY A 143 -20.89 3.95 23.22
CA GLY A 143 -22.31 4.24 23.34
C GLY A 143 -23.01 3.30 24.33
N ASP A 144 -22.75 2.01 24.22
CA ASP A 144 -23.34 0.99 25.10
C ASP A 144 -22.90 1.18 26.55
N PHE A 145 -21.61 1.49 26.76
CA PHE A 145 -21.09 1.80 28.11
C PHE A 145 -21.76 3.04 28.70
N LYS A 146 -21.87 4.12 27.92
CA LYS A 146 -22.52 5.35 28.35
C LYS A 146 -23.97 5.09 28.76
N ASN A 147 -24.71 4.35 27.93
CA ASN A 147 -26.12 4.00 28.23
C ASN A 147 -26.24 3.13 29.48
N SER A 148 -25.30 2.22 29.72
CA SER A 148 -25.27 1.38 30.93
C SER A 148 -25.03 2.23 32.18
N VAL A 149 -24.04 3.13 32.11
CA VAL A 149 -23.77 4.06 33.25
C VAL A 149 -24.96 4.94 33.57
N GLU A 150 -25.64 5.49 32.56
CA GLU A 150 -26.84 6.31 32.77
C GLU A 150 -27.96 5.52 33.46
N LYS A 151 -28.19 4.25 33.02
CA LYS A 151 -29.20 3.37 33.68
C LYS A 151 -28.87 3.09 35.13
N GLU A 152 -27.61 2.78 35.44
CA GLU A 152 -27.17 2.53 36.82
C GLU A 152 -27.28 3.80 37.69
N MET A 153 -26.92 4.95 37.15
CA MET A 153 -27.10 6.23 37.86
C MET A 153 -28.57 6.54 38.16
N ASP A 154 -29.47 6.27 37.20
CA ASP A 154 -30.90 6.49 37.39
C ASP A 154 -31.50 5.48 38.39
N ALA A 155 -31.06 4.23 38.38
CA ALA A 155 -31.43 3.23 39.36
C ALA A 155 -30.99 3.65 40.77
N THR A 156 -29.76 4.10 40.93
CA THR A 156 -29.23 4.60 42.21
C THR A 156 -30.00 5.83 42.71
N ARG A 157 -30.30 6.78 41.83
CA ARG A 157 -31.13 7.97 42.22
C ARG A 157 -32.51 7.60 42.72
N LYS A 158 -33.15 6.53 42.21
CA LYS A 158 -34.44 6.05 42.65
C LYS A 158 -34.38 5.38 44.03
N LEU A 159 -33.24 4.80 44.39
CA LEU A 159 -33.03 4.15 45.69
C LEU A 159 -32.74 5.16 46.83
N VAL A 160 -32.22 6.32 46.49
CA VAL A 160 -31.83 7.38 47.46
C VAL A 160 -33.03 8.34 47.75
N LYS A 161 -34.13 8.22 47.03
CA LYS A 161 -35.41 8.90 47.33
C LYS A 161 -36.31 8.05 48.20
#